data_d61513228b4340b87c78a804d7ab1612
#
_entry.id   d61513228b4340b87c78a804d7ab1612
#
_cell.length_a   1.000
_cell.length_b   1.000
_cell.length_c   1.000
_cell.angle_alpha   90.00
_cell.angle_beta   90.00
_cell.angle_gamma   90.00
#
_symmetry.space_group_name_H-M   'P 1'
#
loop_
_entity.id
_entity.type
_entity.pdbx_description
1 polymer ?
#
loop_
_entity_poly.entity_id
_entity_poly.type
_entity_poly.pdbx_seq_one_letter_code
_entity_poly.pdbx_strand_id
1 'polypeptide(L)'
;MQFRRQVACGSYILDFYCSKAKLAIEIDGAYHGYSEIAEKDKERTEYLNSIGILVLRFPNKDIWNDLDLICKQIDYVVKKRTIAEL
;
A
#
# COMPACT_ATOMS: atom_id res chain seq x y z
N MET A 1 5.92 14.97 2.80
CA MET A 1 4.79 14.09 3.09
C MET A 1 5.28 12.89 3.88
N GLN A 2 4.59 12.55 4.94
CA GLN A 2 5.11 11.55 5.87
C GLN A 2 4.34 10.26 5.80
N PHE A 3 5.09 9.17 5.63
CA PHE A 3 4.56 7.83 5.79
C PHE A 3 4.86 7.33 7.19
N ARG A 4 3.86 6.70 7.80
CA ARG A 4 4.04 6.02 9.08
C ARG A 4 4.19 4.53 8.84
N ARG A 5 4.98 3.89 9.67
CA ARG A 5 5.21 2.45 9.60
C ARG A 5 4.24 1.72 10.51
N GLN A 6 3.76 0.57 10.03
CA GLN A 6 2.94 -0.37 10.80
C GLN A 6 1.76 0.30 11.49
N VAL A 7 0.88 0.84 10.67
CA VAL A 7 -0.32 1.56 11.13
C VAL A 7 -1.49 0.59 11.23
N ALA A 8 -2.13 0.54 12.38
CA ALA A 8 -3.34 -0.26 12.57
C ALA A 8 -4.53 0.40 11.86
N CYS A 9 -5.27 -0.41 11.10
CA CYS A 9 -6.48 0.03 10.41
C CYS A 9 -7.52 -1.08 10.54
N GLY A 10 -8.52 -0.88 11.41
CA GLY A 10 -9.44 -1.93 11.77
C GLY A 10 -8.70 -3.12 12.39
N SER A 11 -8.89 -4.29 11.83
CA SER A 11 -8.20 -5.50 12.28
C SER A 11 -6.89 -5.75 11.50
N TYR A 12 -6.50 -4.83 10.64
CA TYR A 12 -5.33 -4.97 9.77
C TYR A 12 -4.20 -4.05 10.19
N ILE A 13 -2.97 -4.44 9.85
CA ILE A 13 -1.79 -3.61 10.05
C ILE A 13 -1.20 -3.31 8.68
N LEU A 14 -1.05 -2.01 8.39
CA LEU A 14 -0.49 -1.55 7.12
C LEU A 14 1.01 -1.35 7.28
N ASP A 15 1.80 -1.84 6.32
CA ASP A 15 3.26 -1.71 6.40
C ASP A 15 3.69 -0.25 6.41
N PHE A 16 3.17 0.55 5.48
CA PHE A 16 3.38 2.00 5.46
C PHE A 16 2.08 2.68 5.08
N TYR A 17 1.80 3.80 5.71
CA TYR A 17 0.56 4.53 5.45
C TYR A 17 0.78 6.03 5.45
N CYS A 18 0.25 6.69 4.43
CA CYS A 18 0.20 8.14 4.33
C CYS A 18 -1.26 8.59 4.46
N SER A 19 -1.59 9.17 5.61
CA SER A 19 -2.99 9.56 5.90
C SER A 19 -3.48 10.68 4.98
N LYS A 20 -2.62 11.59 4.61
CA LYS A 20 -2.99 12.71 3.75
C LYS A 20 -3.39 12.25 2.35
N ALA A 21 -2.70 11.27 1.80
CA ALA A 21 -3.01 10.71 0.50
C ALA A 21 -3.97 9.52 0.58
N LYS A 22 -4.25 9.02 1.78
CA LYS A 22 -4.98 7.76 2.01
C LYS A 22 -4.39 6.64 1.17
N LEU A 23 -3.08 6.47 1.31
CA LEU A 23 -2.30 5.53 0.53
C LEU A 23 -1.56 4.58 1.45
N ALA A 24 -1.79 3.29 1.27
CA ALA A 24 -1.06 2.23 1.96
C ALA A 24 -0.07 1.58 1.01
N ILE A 25 1.13 1.34 1.49
CA ILE A 25 2.17 0.63 0.74
C ILE A 25 2.41 -0.69 1.44
N GLU A 26 2.30 -1.78 0.69
CA GLU A 26 2.53 -3.12 1.21
C GLU A 26 3.70 -3.75 0.48
N ILE A 27 4.59 -4.36 1.24
CA ILE A 27 5.73 -5.06 0.69
C ILE A 27 5.49 -6.55 0.87
N ASP A 28 5.31 -7.25 -0.24
CA ASP A 28 5.00 -8.68 -0.21
C ASP A 28 6.27 -9.51 -0.22
N GLY A 29 6.34 -10.45 0.72
CA GLY A 29 7.35 -11.49 0.67
C GLY A 29 7.10 -12.44 -0.50
N ALA A 30 8.00 -13.40 -0.67
CA ALA A 30 7.93 -14.36 -1.77
C ALA A 30 6.86 -15.43 -1.49
N TYR A 31 5.60 -15.04 -1.51
CA TYR A 31 4.50 -15.97 -1.36
C TYR A 31 3.99 -16.41 -2.72
N HIS A 32 4.01 -17.69 -2.93
CA HIS A 32 3.29 -18.30 -4.03
C HIS A 32 1.89 -18.61 -3.51
N GLY A 33 0.90 -17.93 -4.05
CA GLY A 33 -0.43 -17.89 -3.50
C GLY A 33 -1.09 -19.22 -3.21
N TYR A 34 -1.24 -19.47 -1.95
CA TYR A 34 -2.28 -20.38 -1.51
C TYR A 34 -3.60 -19.63 -1.68
N SER A 35 -4.61 -20.30 -2.21
CA SER A 35 -5.89 -19.68 -2.50
C SER A 35 -6.51 -18.98 -1.27
N GLU A 36 -6.34 -19.54 -0.08
CA GLU A 36 -6.86 -18.95 1.15
C GLU A 36 -6.20 -17.59 1.47
N ILE A 37 -4.90 -17.47 1.24
CA ILE A 37 -4.18 -16.23 1.46
C ILE A 37 -4.65 -15.19 0.45
N ALA A 38 -4.88 -15.59 -0.80
CA ALA A 38 -5.36 -14.70 -1.83
C ALA A 38 -6.77 -14.16 -1.51
N GLU A 39 -7.66 -14.99 -0.97
CA GLU A 39 -9.00 -14.57 -0.58
C GLU A 39 -8.98 -13.58 0.59
N LYS A 40 -8.19 -13.86 1.62
CA LYS A 40 -8.06 -12.95 2.76
C LYS A 40 -7.46 -11.62 2.33
N ASP A 41 -6.51 -11.68 1.42
CA ASP A 41 -5.87 -10.49 0.88
C ASP A 41 -6.85 -9.65 0.07
N LYS A 42 -7.71 -10.30 -0.70
CA LYS A 42 -8.76 -9.63 -1.45
C LYS A 42 -9.76 -8.94 -0.52
N GLU A 43 -10.20 -9.62 0.52
CA GLU A 43 -11.10 -9.05 1.52
C GLU A 43 -10.48 -7.83 2.19
N ARG A 44 -9.22 -7.92 2.55
CA ARG A 44 -8.47 -6.83 3.15
C ARG A 44 -8.41 -5.63 2.21
N THR A 45 -8.08 -5.86 0.96
CA THR A 45 -7.99 -4.79 -0.04
C THR A 45 -9.36 -4.16 -0.28
N GLU A 46 -10.40 -4.95 -0.39
CA GLU A 46 -11.75 -4.43 -0.56
C GLU A 46 -12.20 -3.60 0.64
N TYR A 47 -11.89 -4.04 1.85
CA TYR A 47 -12.18 -3.26 3.03
C TYR A 47 -11.48 -1.91 3.02
N LEU A 48 -10.18 -1.91 2.74
CA LEU A 48 -9.39 -0.68 2.69
C LEU A 48 -9.90 0.27 1.61
N ASN A 49 -10.21 -0.27 0.43
CA ASN A 49 -10.78 0.54 -0.65
C ASN A 49 -12.14 1.13 -0.26
N SER A 50 -12.94 0.40 0.49
CA SER A 50 -14.27 0.87 0.90
C SER A 50 -14.21 2.10 1.82
N ILE A 51 -13.12 2.26 2.53
CA ILE A 51 -12.90 3.44 3.39
C ILE A 51 -11.98 4.47 2.76
N GLY A 52 -11.74 4.37 1.44
CA GLY A 52 -11.02 5.37 0.68
C GLY A 52 -9.51 5.21 0.64
N ILE A 53 -8.99 4.07 1.08
CA ILE A 53 -7.55 3.82 1.09
C ILE A 53 -7.16 3.04 -0.16
N LEU A 54 -6.23 3.59 -0.93
CA LEU A 54 -5.60 2.88 -2.05
C LEU A 54 -4.42 2.08 -1.54
N VAL A 55 -4.32 0.84 -1.98
CA VAL A 55 -3.21 -0.05 -1.61
C VAL A 55 -2.31 -0.26 -2.81
N LEU A 56 -1.03 0.04 -2.65
CA LEU A 56 0.00 -0.29 -3.63
C LEU A 56 0.85 -1.42 -3.07
N ARG A 57 1.11 -2.43 -3.89
CA ARG A 57 1.89 -3.59 -3.49
C ARG A 57 3.13 -3.73 -4.34
N PHE A 58 4.24 -3.99 -3.68
CA PHE A 58 5.51 -4.20 -4.35
C PHE A 58 6.14 -5.49 -3.85
N PRO A 59 6.59 -6.38 -4.74
CA PRO A 59 7.35 -7.55 -4.32
C PRO A 59 8.62 -7.13 -3.61
N ASN A 60 8.99 -7.87 -2.57
CA ASN A 60 10.18 -7.56 -1.79
C ASN A 60 11.44 -7.46 -2.63
N LYS A 61 11.58 -8.33 -3.64
CA LYS A 61 12.74 -8.31 -4.54
C LYS A 61 12.86 -7.00 -5.33
N ASP A 62 11.72 -6.38 -5.68
CA ASP A 62 11.72 -5.14 -6.45
C ASP A 62 12.22 -3.96 -5.61
N ILE A 63 12.01 -4.00 -4.31
CA ILE A 63 12.50 -2.97 -3.39
C ILE A 63 14.02 -2.87 -3.48
N TRP A 64 14.70 -4.02 -3.52
CA TRP A 64 16.16 -4.03 -3.56
C TRP A 64 16.73 -3.70 -4.93
N ASN A 65 16.00 -4.06 -6.00
CA ASN A 65 16.50 -3.90 -7.36
C ASN A 65 16.13 -2.56 -7.99
N ASP A 66 14.94 -2.03 -7.67
CA ASP A 66 14.37 -0.87 -8.34
C ASP A 66 13.81 0.16 -7.37
N LEU A 67 14.50 0.39 -6.26
CA LEU A 67 14.01 1.29 -5.21
C LEU A 67 13.70 2.69 -5.73
N ASP A 68 14.55 3.25 -6.58
CA ASP A 68 14.33 4.58 -7.13
C ASP A 68 13.06 4.65 -7.96
N LEU A 69 12.81 3.63 -8.77
CA LEU A 69 11.60 3.56 -9.59
C LEU A 69 10.35 3.45 -8.73
N ILE A 70 10.42 2.62 -7.69
CA ILE A 70 9.31 2.44 -6.76
C ILE A 70 9.01 3.76 -6.03
N CYS A 71 10.02 4.46 -5.57
CA CYS A 71 9.85 5.76 -4.92
C CYS A 71 9.21 6.77 -5.85
N LYS A 72 9.59 6.78 -7.12
CA LYS A 72 8.97 7.66 -8.12
C LYS A 72 7.51 7.33 -8.34
N GLN A 73 7.16 6.06 -8.39
CA GLN A 73 5.77 5.64 -8.53
C GLN A 73 4.93 6.06 -7.34
N ILE A 74 5.45 5.86 -6.14
CA ILE A 74 4.76 6.27 -4.91
C ILE A 74 4.55 7.77 -4.90
N ASP A 75 5.58 8.54 -5.20
CA ASP A 75 5.51 9.99 -5.24
C ASP A 75 4.47 10.48 -6.26
N TYR A 76 4.43 9.87 -7.43
CA TYR A 76 3.44 10.18 -8.45
C TYR A 76 2.01 9.98 -7.95
N VAL A 77 1.75 8.83 -7.30
CA VAL A 77 0.42 8.52 -6.78
C VAL A 77 0.05 9.48 -5.65
N VAL A 78 0.99 9.76 -4.76
CA VAL A 78 0.77 10.70 -3.65
C VAL A 78 0.38 12.07 -4.20
N LYS A 79 1.10 12.56 -5.19
CA LYS A 79 0.79 13.85 -5.80
C LYS A 79 -0.59 13.87 -6.42
N LYS A 80 -0.95 12.82 -7.16
CA LYS A 80 -2.27 12.72 -7.77
C LYS A 80 -3.39 12.70 -6.74
N ARG A 81 -3.20 11.99 -5.65
CA ARG A 81 -4.24 11.85 -4.64
C ARG A 81 -4.37 13.10 -3.75
N THR A 82 -3.36 13.92 -3.67
CA THR A 82 -3.39 15.14 -2.85
C THR A 82 -3.75 16.40 -3.63
N ILE A 83 -3.59 16.41 -4.95
CA ILE A 83 -3.95 17.56 -5.78
C ILE A 83 -5.43 17.92 -5.65
N ALA A 84 -6.30 16.92 -5.53
CA ALA A 84 -7.74 17.13 -5.44
C ALA A 84 -8.15 17.88 -4.16
N GLU A 85 -7.26 18.00 -3.19
CA GLU A 85 -7.53 18.70 -1.93
C GLU A 85 -7.16 20.18 -1.97
N LEU A 86 -6.58 20.62 -3.05
CA LEU A 86 -6.26 22.03 -3.25
C LEU A 86 -7.48 22.79 -3.78
#